data_a00614d90a70d223f37468a75a4b51d3
#
_entry.id   a00614d90a70d223f37468a75a4b51d3
#
_cell.length_a   1.000
_cell.length_b   1.000
_cell.length_c   1.000
_cell.angle_alpha   90.00
_cell.angle_beta   90.00
_cell.angle_gamma   90.00
#
_symmetry.space_group_name_H-M   'P 1'
#
loop_
_entity.id
_entity.type
_entity.pdbx_description
1 polymer ?
#
loop_
_entity_poly.entity_id
_entity_poly.type
_entity_poly.pdbx_seq_one_letter_code
_entity_poly.pdbx_strand_id
1 'polypeptide(L)'
;MPKVGMKPIRRKALIDATIAEIGQTGSLDVTVGQIAKRAGMSSGLAHHYFGGKEQMLLAAMRQILTNLQLRVRTNLRHAETPLQRVHAIIEANLDACNFDPDVVASWLTFYVQAQNSAEAQRLLHVYARRLHSNLVVNLSHLLEQPHA
;
A
#
# COMPACT_ATOMS: atom_id res chain seq x y z
N MET A 1 -29.71 2.20 -16.49
CA MET A 1 -29.42 2.60 -15.10
C MET A 1 -27.97 2.30 -14.79
N PRO A 2 -27.18 3.24 -14.29
CA PRO A 2 -25.84 2.92 -13.78
C PRO A 2 -26.03 1.99 -12.56
N LYS A 3 -25.45 0.78 -12.61
CA LYS A 3 -25.48 -0.12 -11.46
C LYS A 3 -24.66 0.54 -10.32
N VAL A 4 -25.37 1.05 -9.33
CA VAL A 4 -24.79 1.55 -8.10
C VAL A 4 -23.93 0.40 -7.52
N GLY A 5 -22.62 0.62 -7.39
CA GLY A 5 -21.67 -0.39 -6.88
C GLY A 5 -20.60 -0.87 -7.86
N MET A 6 -20.77 -0.69 -9.18
CA MET A 6 -19.76 -1.17 -10.15
C MET A 6 -18.47 -0.32 -10.17
N LYS A 7 -18.55 0.96 -9.80
CA LYS A 7 -17.38 1.86 -9.79
C LYS A 7 -16.30 1.42 -8.79
N PRO A 8 -16.60 1.12 -7.52
CA PRO A 8 -15.60 0.60 -6.58
C PRO A 8 -14.99 -0.73 -7.02
N ILE A 9 -15.81 -1.65 -7.56
CA ILE A 9 -15.35 -2.97 -8.04
C ILE A 9 -14.34 -2.80 -9.18
N ARG A 10 -14.65 -1.96 -10.18
CA ARG A 10 -13.77 -1.71 -11.32
C ARG A 10 -12.48 -0.99 -10.91
N ARG A 11 -12.57 -0.02 -9.99
CA ARG A 11 -11.38 0.64 -9.44
C ARG A 11 -10.48 -0.35 -8.73
N LYS A 12 -11.05 -1.23 -7.90
CA LYS A 12 -10.29 -2.28 -7.21
C LYS A 12 -9.62 -3.23 -8.21
N ALA A 13 -10.34 -3.69 -9.22
CA ALA A 13 -9.80 -4.57 -10.24
C ALA A 13 -8.60 -3.94 -10.99
N LEU A 14 -8.67 -2.64 -11.30
CA LEU A 14 -7.56 -1.90 -11.91
C LEU A 14 -6.37 -1.75 -10.96
N ILE A 15 -6.60 -1.52 -9.67
CA ILE A 15 -5.54 -1.45 -8.66
C ILE A 15 -4.84 -2.81 -8.52
N ASP A 16 -5.59 -3.89 -8.38
CA ASP A 16 -5.06 -5.25 -8.26
C ASP A 16 -4.27 -5.64 -9.53
N ALA A 17 -4.80 -5.30 -10.71
CA ALA A 17 -4.11 -5.50 -11.99
C ALA A 17 -2.82 -4.68 -12.10
N THR A 18 -2.78 -3.47 -11.56
CA THR A 18 -1.57 -2.63 -11.53
C THR A 18 -0.48 -3.29 -10.72
N ILE A 19 -0.78 -3.78 -9.52
CA ILE A 19 0.16 -4.47 -8.64
C ILE A 19 0.72 -5.73 -9.34
N ALA A 20 -0.17 -6.54 -9.92
CA ALA A 20 0.23 -7.77 -10.61
C ALA A 20 1.06 -7.51 -11.88
N GLU A 21 0.74 -6.47 -12.67
CA GLU A 21 1.55 -6.11 -13.84
C GLU A 21 2.96 -5.65 -13.45
N ILE A 22 3.07 -4.83 -12.40
CA ILE A 22 4.37 -4.41 -11.88
C ILE A 22 5.18 -5.62 -11.41
N GLY A 23 4.55 -6.54 -10.69
CA GLY A 23 5.18 -7.77 -10.20
C GLY A 23 5.74 -8.63 -11.33
N GLN A 24 4.97 -8.80 -12.41
CA GLN A 24 5.39 -9.61 -13.56
C GLN A 24 6.48 -8.95 -14.40
N THR A 25 6.40 -7.64 -14.61
CA THR A 25 7.38 -6.94 -15.46
C THR A 25 8.65 -6.56 -14.69
N GLY A 26 8.57 -6.42 -13.38
CA GLY A 26 9.66 -5.92 -12.54
C GLY A 26 10.13 -4.51 -12.93
N SER A 27 9.32 -3.75 -13.66
CA SER A 27 9.70 -2.50 -14.31
C SER A 27 8.58 -1.46 -14.25
N LEU A 28 9.00 -0.18 -14.36
CA LEU A 28 8.11 0.96 -14.58
C LEU A 28 7.49 1.01 -15.99
N ASP A 29 7.93 0.14 -16.91
CA ASP A 29 7.51 0.14 -18.31
C ASP A 29 6.09 -0.44 -18.53
N VAL A 30 5.38 -0.72 -17.45
CA VAL A 30 3.96 -1.11 -17.48
C VAL A 30 3.13 -0.03 -18.16
N THR A 31 2.28 -0.42 -19.10
CA THR A 31 1.38 0.48 -19.82
C THR A 31 -0.05 0.39 -19.29
N VAL A 32 -0.81 1.48 -19.46
CA VAL A 32 -2.25 1.50 -19.12
C VAL A 32 -3.00 0.40 -19.87
N GLY A 33 -2.61 0.11 -21.14
CA GLY A 33 -3.21 -0.96 -21.93
C GLY A 33 -3.01 -2.35 -21.33
N GLN A 34 -1.82 -2.65 -20.82
CA GLN A 34 -1.53 -3.92 -20.13
C GLN A 34 -2.35 -4.07 -18.86
N ILE A 35 -2.38 -3.03 -18.03
CA ILE A 35 -3.17 -3.00 -16.79
C ILE A 35 -4.66 -3.20 -17.09
N ALA A 36 -5.19 -2.44 -18.05
CA ALA A 36 -6.60 -2.53 -18.44
C ALA A 36 -6.96 -3.92 -18.96
N LYS A 37 -6.12 -4.50 -19.83
CA LYS A 37 -6.30 -5.86 -20.37
C LYS A 37 -6.35 -6.90 -19.25
N ARG A 38 -5.43 -6.82 -18.29
CA ARG A 38 -5.43 -7.72 -17.12
C ARG A 38 -6.68 -7.56 -16.26
N ALA A 39 -7.19 -6.34 -16.12
CA ALA A 39 -8.41 -6.04 -15.38
C ALA A 39 -9.71 -6.39 -16.16
N GLY A 40 -9.60 -6.88 -17.39
CA GLY A 40 -10.77 -7.16 -18.25
C GLY A 40 -11.50 -5.90 -18.71
N MET A 41 -10.77 -4.80 -18.92
CA MET A 41 -11.33 -3.50 -19.29
C MET A 41 -10.63 -2.90 -20.50
N SER A 42 -11.27 -1.91 -21.14
CA SER A 42 -10.62 -1.11 -22.18
C SER A 42 -9.68 -0.06 -21.57
N SER A 43 -8.65 0.33 -22.31
CA SER A 43 -7.74 1.43 -21.92
C SER A 43 -8.49 2.74 -21.68
N GLY A 44 -9.51 3.05 -22.48
CA GLY A 44 -10.34 4.24 -22.31
C GLY A 44 -11.09 4.24 -20.97
N LEU A 45 -11.61 3.08 -20.55
CA LEU A 45 -12.27 2.94 -19.25
C LEU A 45 -11.27 3.09 -18.10
N ALA A 46 -10.08 2.52 -18.23
CA ALA A 46 -9.02 2.67 -17.24
C ALA A 46 -8.58 4.14 -17.08
N HIS A 47 -8.39 4.86 -18.19
CA HIS A 47 -8.13 6.31 -18.17
C HIS A 47 -9.27 7.11 -17.53
N HIS A 48 -10.52 6.74 -17.79
CA HIS A 48 -11.67 7.38 -17.15
C HIS A 48 -11.64 7.26 -15.62
N TYR A 49 -11.19 6.12 -15.09
CA TYR A 49 -11.13 5.90 -13.62
C TYR A 49 -9.94 6.55 -12.94
N PHE A 50 -8.79 6.66 -13.59
CA PHE A 50 -7.53 7.08 -12.97
C PHE A 50 -6.81 8.23 -13.68
N GLY A 51 -7.15 8.54 -14.91
CA GLY A 51 -6.50 9.57 -15.72
C GLY A 51 -5.22 9.09 -16.42
N GLY A 52 -4.36 8.30 -15.77
CA GLY A 52 -3.13 7.82 -16.37
C GLY A 52 -2.36 6.84 -15.50
N LYS A 53 -1.21 6.38 -16.03
CA LYS A 53 -0.35 5.38 -15.38
C LYS A 53 0.13 5.82 -14.00
N GLU A 54 0.60 7.05 -13.86
CA GLU A 54 1.08 7.57 -12.58
C GLU A 54 0.01 7.49 -11.49
N GLN A 55 -1.22 7.87 -11.80
CA GLN A 55 -2.34 7.81 -10.88
C GLN A 55 -2.72 6.38 -10.50
N MET A 56 -2.58 5.42 -11.42
CA MET A 56 -2.77 4.00 -11.13
C MET A 56 -1.69 3.48 -10.18
N LEU A 57 -0.43 3.83 -10.40
CA LEU A 57 0.69 3.47 -9.52
C LEU A 57 0.50 4.03 -8.11
N LEU A 58 0.12 5.30 -8.00
CA LEU A 58 -0.18 5.94 -6.71
C LEU A 58 -1.35 5.26 -6.00
N ALA A 59 -2.41 4.90 -6.73
CA ALA A 59 -3.55 4.18 -6.18
C ALA A 59 -3.17 2.78 -5.69
N ALA A 60 -2.30 2.07 -6.41
CA ALA A 60 -1.76 0.78 -6.01
C ALA A 60 -0.98 0.89 -4.68
N MET A 61 -0.10 1.88 -4.57
CA MET A 61 0.65 2.11 -3.33
C MET A 61 -0.24 2.51 -2.16
N ARG A 62 -1.23 3.37 -2.38
CA ARG A 62 -2.22 3.70 -1.34
C ARG A 62 -2.95 2.46 -0.85
N GLN A 63 -3.28 1.52 -1.74
CA GLN A 63 -3.91 0.26 -1.36
C GLN A 63 -2.99 -0.61 -0.52
N ILE A 64 -1.72 -0.78 -0.93
CA ILE A 64 -0.71 -1.54 -0.17
C ILE A 64 -0.54 -0.94 1.23
N LEU A 65 -0.38 0.39 1.33
CA LEU A 65 -0.23 1.10 2.61
C LEU A 65 -1.48 1.01 3.48
N THR A 66 -2.67 1.05 2.88
CA THR A 66 -3.95 0.90 3.59
C THR A 66 -4.06 -0.51 4.17
N ASN A 67 -3.71 -1.53 3.40
CA ASN A 67 -3.73 -2.92 3.87
C ASN A 67 -2.76 -3.12 5.05
N LEU A 68 -1.56 -2.57 4.95
CA LEU A 68 -0.58 -2.59 6.04
C LEU A 68 -1.13 -1.90 7.30
N GLN A 69 -1.72 -0.71 7.15
CA GLN A 69 -2.30 0.02 8.27
C GLN A 69 -3.46 -0.74 8.93
N LEU A 70 -4.29 -1.41 8.15
CA LEU A 70 -5.38 -2.25 8.68
C LEU A 70 -4.81 -3.43 9.49
N ARG A 71 -3.75 -4.08 9.03
CA ARG A 71 -3.08 -5.15 9.78
C ARG A 71 -2.50 -4.65 11.09
N VAL A 72 -1.77 -3.53 11.06
CA VAL A 72 -1.25 -2.89 12.29
C VAL A 72 -2.37 -2.63 13.29
N ARG A 73 -3.47 -2.03 12.84
CA ARG A 73 -4.63 -1.75 13.71
C ARG A 73 -5.26 -3.04 14.27
N THR A 74 -5.40 -4.07 13.45
CA THR A 74 -5.97 -5.35 13.87
C THR A 74 -5.09 -6.00 14.94
N ASN A 75 -3.77 -6.07 14.72
CA ASN A 75 -2.85 -6.64 15.67
C ASN A 75 -2.82 -5.84 16.99
N LEU A 76 -2.85 -4.50 16.91
CA LEU A 76 -2.88 -3.63 18.09
C LEU A 76 -4.14 -3.79 18.95
N ARG A 77 -5.27 -4.21 18.38
CA ARG A 77 -6.51 -4.46 19.16
C ARG A 77 -6.37 -5.61 20.16
N HIS A 78 -5.48 -6.55 19.89
CA HIS A 78 -5.22 -7.71 20.74
C HIS A 78 -4.01 -7.52 21.67
N ALA A 79 -3.35 -6.36 21.62
CA ALA A 79 -2.17 -6.06 22.41
C ALA A 79 -2.57 -5.30 23.68
N GLU A 80 -2.35 -5.92 24.85
CA GLU A 80 -2.73 -5.37 26.14
C GLU A 80 -1.57 -4.64 26.81
N THR A 81 -0.32 -5.06 26.56
CA THR A 81 0.88 -4.46 27.16
C THR A 81 1.70 -3.65 26.14
N PRO A 82 2.53 -2.69 26.57
CA PRO A 82 3.43 -1.97 25.68
C PRO A 82 4.34 -2.87 24.85
N LEU A 83 4.86 -3.94 25.41
CA LEU A 83 5.68 -4.91 24.70
C LEU A 83 4.89 -5.63 23.59
N GLN A 84 3.67 -6.08 23.90
CA GLN A 84 2.78 -6.69 22.89
C GLN A 84 2.42 -5.70 21.78
N ARG A 85 2.27 -4.41 22.08
CA ARG A 85 2.02 -3.39 21.08
C ARG A 85 3.19 -3.18 20.13
N VAL A 86 4.42 -3.17 20.65
CA VAL A 86 5.63 -3.12 19.82
C VAL A 86 5.73 -4.35 18.92
N HIS A 87 5.53 -5.55 19.49
CA HIS A 87 5.48 -6.80 18.71
C HIS A 87 4.41 -6.75 17.61
N ALA A 88 3.20 -6.32 17.92
CA ALA A 88 2.10 -6.21 16.97
C ALA A 88 2.44 -5.32 15.76
N ILE A 89 3.17 -4.22 15.98
CA ILE A 89 3.63 -3.33 14.91
C ILE A 89 4.70 -4.03 14.06
N ILE A 90 5.67 -4.67 14.69
CA ILE A 90 6.75 -5.39 14.00
C ILE A 90 6.16 -6.53 13.15
N GLU A 91 5.33 -7.38 13.75
CA GLU A 91 4.67 -8.50 13.06
C GLU A 91 3.89 -8.04 11.85
N ALA A 92 3.08 -6.96 11.97
CA ALA A 92 2.32 -6.44 10.84
C ALA A 92 3.21 -5.95 9.69
N ASN A 93 4.39 -5.37 10.00
CA ASN A 93 5.34 -4.88 8.99
C ASN A 93 6.16 -6.01 8.36
N LEU A 94 6.41 -7.09 9.10
CA LEU A 94 7.16 -8.26 8.66
C LEU A 94 6.27 -9.43 8.21
N ASP A 95 4.96 -9.21 8.10
CA ASP A 95 4.02 -10.22 7.61
C ASP A 95 4.40 -10.70 6.20
N ALA A 96 4.27 -11.99 5.96
CA ALA A 96 4.63 -12.64 4.69
C ALA A 96 3.98 -11.97 3.46
N CYS A 97 2.77 -11.43 3.61
CA CYS A 97 2.09 -10.69 2.53
C CYS A 97 2.86 -9.44 2.06
N ASN A 98 3.71 -8.86 2.91
CA ASN A 98 4.53 -7.71 2.52
C ASN A 98 5.76 -8.12 1.70
N PHE A 99 6.09 -9.40 1.70
CA PHE A 99 7.20 -9.99 0.94
C PHE A 99 6.72 -10.76 -0.30
N ASP A 100 5.44 -10.67 -0.63
CA ASP A 100 4.94 -11.12 -1.92
C ASP A 100 5.71 -10.42 -3.05
N PRO A 101 6.20 -11.16 -4.07
CA PRO A 101 7.02 -10.58 -5.15
C PRO A 101 6.37 -9.37 -5.83
N ASP A 102 5.06 -9.39 -6.04
CA ASP A 102 4.33 -8.30 -6.69
C ASP A 102 4.29 -7.05 -5.78
N VAL A 103 4.16 -7.26 -4.46
CA VAL A 103 4.19 -6.18 -3.47
C VAL A 103 5.59 -5.58 -3.35
N VAL A 104 6.63 -6.41 -3.31
CA VAL A 104 8.02 -5.94 -3.27
C VAL A 104 8.36 -5.15 -4.53
N ALA A 105 8.02 -5.66 -5.71
CA ALA A 105 8.23 -4.94 -6.97
C ALA A 105 7.48 -3.59 -7.00
N SER A 106 6.26 -3.55 -6.46
CA SER A 106 5.48 -2.32 -6.33
C SER A 106 6.15 -1.30 -5.41
N TRP A 107 6.74 -1.72 -4.29
CA TRP A 107 7.53 -0.86 -3.41
C TRP A 107 8.74 -0.27 -4.11
N LEU A 108 9.55 -1.10 -4.78
CA LEU A 108 10.74 -0.64 -5.52
C LEU A 108 10.38 0.36 -6.60
N THR A 109 9.34 0.06 -7.37
CA THR A 109 8.78 0.96 -8.39
C THR A 109 8.34 2.29 -7.79
N PHE A 110 7.67 2.26 -6.65
CA PHE A 110 7.22 3.46 -5.95
C PHE A 110 8.37 4.32 -5.42
N TYR A 111 9.43 3.71 -4.88
CA TYR A 111 10.62 4.46 -4.46
C TYR A 111 11.28 5.19 -5.64
N VAL A 112 11.37 4.56 -6.80
CA VAL A 112 11.88 5.21 -8.03
C VAL A 112 10.95 6.35 -8.45
N GLN A 113 9.63 6.14 -8.45
CA GLN A 113 8.66 7.17 -8.79
C GLN A 113 8.73 8.38 -7.84
N ALA A 114 8.96 8.14 -6.55
CA ALA A 114 9.06 9.19 -5.54
C ALA A 114 10.27 10.13 -5.76
N GLN A 115 11.25 9.74 -6.57
CA GLN A 115 12.35 10.64 -6.95
C GLN A 115 11.88 11.78 -7.87
N ASN A 116 10.81 11.55 -8.64
CA ASN A 116 10.37 12.47 -9.70
C ASN A 116 8.92 12.97 -9.51
N SER A 117 8.17 12.42 -8.56
CA SER A 117 6.76 12.76 -8.30
C SER A 117 6.57 13.30 -6.88
N ALA A 118 6.18 14.56 -6.76
CA ALA A 118 5.90 15.20 -5.47
C ALA A 118 4.74 14.51 -4.73
N GLU A 119 3.76 13.94 -5.44
CA GLU A 119 2.64 13.22 -4.84
C GLU A 119 3.09 11.87 -4.25
N ALA A 120 3.92 11.12 -4.99
CA ALA A 120 4.53 9.88 -4.49
C ALA A 120 5.43 10.15 -3.28
N GLN A 121 6.23 11.22 -3.32
CA GLN A 121 7.07 11.63 -2.21
C GLN A 121 6.28 11.98 -0.94
N ARG A 122 5.16 12.70 -1.08
CA ARG A 122 4.27 12.99 0.06
C ARG A 122 3.68 11.71 0.66
N LEU A 123 3.25 10.78 -0.18
CA LEU A 123 2.71 9.50 0.29
C LEU A 123 3.75 8.69 1.06
N LEU A 124 4.99 8.64 0.56
CA LEU A 124 6.11 8.00 1.24
C LEU A 124 6.42 8.66 2.61
N HIS A 125 6.42 9.99 2.66
CA HIS A 125 6.62 10.74 3.90
C HIS A 125 5.53 10.46 4.94
N VAL A 126 4.27 10.41 4.52
CA VAL A 126 3.14 10.09 5.43
C VAL A 126 3.31 8.69 6.02
N TYR A 127 3.69 7.72 5.19
CA TYR A 127 3.95 6.35 5.66
C TYR A 127 5.11 6.32 6.68
N ALA A 128 6.26 6.87 6.32
CA ALA A 128 7.44 6.89 7.18
C ALA A 128 7.15 7.57 8.54
N ARG A 129 6.45 8.70 8.52
CA ARG A 129 6.06 9.42 9.74
C ARG A 129 5.12 8.61 10.62
N ARG A 130 4.16 7.90 10.04
CA ARG A 130 3.23 7.03 10.80
C ARG A 130 3.94 5.87 11.45
N LEU A 131 4.84 5.19 10.72
CA LEU A 131 5.64 4.10 11.25
C LEU A 131 6.53 4.58 12.39
N HIS A 132 7.25 5.67 12.18
CA HIS A 132 8.09 6.30 13.20
C HIS A 132 7.28 6.66 14.45
N SER A 133 6.16 7.35 14.31
CA SER A 133 5.29 7.74 15.44
C SER A 133 4.75 6.53 16.20
N ASN A 134 4.29 5.51 15.48
CA ASN A 134 3.80 4.28 16.11
C ASN A 134 4.89 3.58 16.95
N LEU A 135 6.10 3.49 16.43
CA LEU A 135 7.22 2.88 17.14
C LEU A 135 7.66 3.72 18.32
N VAL A 136 7.90 5.01 18.13
CA VAL A 136 8.38 5.91 19.21
C VAL A 136 7.40 5.94 20.37
N VAL A 137 6.10 6.12 20.14
CA VAL A 137 5.09 6.17 21.21
C VAL A 137 5.05 4.87 22.01
N ASN A 138 5.04 3.72 21.32
CA ASN A 138 4.92 2.43 22.01
C ASN A 138 6.23 2.01 22.69
N LEU A 139 7.40 2.37 22.13
CA LEU A 139 8.70 2.17 22.79
C LEU A 139 8.86 3.07 24.01
N SER A 140 8.42 4.33 23.96
CA SER A 140 8.45 5.21 25.13
C SER A 140 7.63 4.64 26.28
N HIS A 141 6.41 4.16 26.02
CA HIS A 141 5.60 3.51 27.04
C HIS A 141 6.25 2.22 27.60
N LEU A 142 7.00 1.49 26.78
CA LEU A 142 7.73 0.31 27.24
C LEU A 142 8.88 0.68 28.19
N LEU A 143 9.60 1.77 27.89
CA LEU A 143 10.73 2.23 28.70
C LEU A 143 10.30 2.92 30.01
N GLU A 144 9.10 3.49 30.05
CA GLU A 144 8.54 4.13 31.26
C GLU A 144 7.99 3.13 32.27
N GLN A 145 7.87 1.84 31.92
CA GLN A 145 7.42 0.83 32.86
C GLN A 145 8.56 0.54 33.86
N PRO A 146 8.33 0.67 35.20
CA PRO A 146 9.30 0.24 36.18
C PRO A 146 9.56 -1.25 35.98
N HIS A 147 10.82 -1.60 35.91
CA HIS A 147 11.25 -3.00 35.88
C HIS A 147 10.80 -3.66 37.20
N ALA A 148 9.78 -4.52 37.11
CA ALA A 148 9.33 -5.33 38.21
C ALA A 148 10.28 -6.53 38.41
#